data_c4835eeb42a426e712bb785b858e9157
#
_entry.id   c4835eeb42a426e712bb785b858e9157
#
_cell.length_a   1.000
_cell.length_b   1.000
_cell.length_c   1.000
_cell.angle_alpha   90.00
_cell.angle_beta   90.00
_cell.angle_gamma   90.00
#
_symmetry.space_group_name_H-M   'P 1'
#
loop_
_entity.id
_entity.type
_entity.pdbx_description
1 polymer ?
#
loop_
_entity_poly.entity_id
_entity_poly.type
_entity_poly.pdbx_seq_one_letter_code
_entity_poly.pdbx_strand_id
1 'polypeptide(L)'
;MSRISATARGLAALAAVAVSALALTACTGSGGGGSAGSADTSKLVIGLDSDQAPLGYDPLRYGGGQRMFFEGVYDSLFVYDQDAKVVPSLVTTFEYNADNTQLTLDLDTSATFDDGTKLSADLVKQNLDSRDDTDLTAYSSLAKGGQQEITDVAVVDDDTVTLTFAKPQPGFESNLTFPAGVIVGPKGVSDRKSLDATADGSGPLAIDYDKSVKGNTYLLTKKKDAAKAEDYAFDSYEFRPILDTQARVNAVISGEVDLAYVTSDTQEQVKSAGVGLVANGGVVQNLIAFDKVGALAPQWGDPDVWKALSIAINRDEFVKAIHPGEIPTANVLPKDSPGYIPSLEKDYAYDPKEAKQLLADAGYPDGFSFDFVSGANSQRDLEAIQQYWKAIGVTANLKNAATTEEAFAAVQTTPMGGPIAMSWTNPAGNVFGALFGFANFHGAKNDQIQAAAGAYAAAGDDADKQKAALTDLNKAIAESGWLIPLYEQLSPWGYNTGKVAEPTFSGSDSFPILATLQPAS
;
A
#
# COMPACT_ATOMS: atom_id res chain seq x y z
N MET A 1 7.56 69.40 -3.35
CA MET A 1 8.71 70.23 -3.72
C MET A 1 9.81 69.31 -4.21
N SER A 2 10.14 69.55 -5.40
CA SER A 2 11.36 69.47 -6.23
C SER A 2 11.75 68.04 -6.66
N ARG A 3 11.48 67.53 -7.89
CA ARG A 3 12.07 67.87 -9.22
C ARG A 3 13.62 67.80 -9.17
N ILE A 4 14.30 66.95 -9.99
CA ILE A 4 14.61 67.03 -11.44
C ILE A 4 15.48 65.84 -11.79
N SER A 5 15.25 65.03 -12.75
CA SER A 5 15.61 64.92 -14.20
C SER A 5 17.00 64.32 -14.46
N ALA A 6 17.03 63.19 -15.13
CA ALA A 6 17.23 62.90 -16.56
C ALA A 6 18.62 63.33 -17.15
N THR A 7 19.33 62.38 -17.76
CA THR A 7 19.94 62.28 -19.10
C THR A 7 20.98 61.17 -19.11
N ALA A 8 20.85 60.09 -19.86
CA ALA A 8 20.96 59.85 -21.31
C ALA A 8 22.41 59.72 -21.87
N ARG A 9 22.55 58.73 -22.74
CA ARG A 9 23.65 58.39 -23.69
C ARG A 9 24.76 57.55 -23.09
N GLY A 10 25.07 56.32 -23.52
CA GLY A 10 25.03 55.73 -24.86
C GLY A 10 26.43 55.34 -25.23
N LEU A 11 26.68 54.06 -25.38
CA LEU A 11 27.77 53.57 -26.26
C LEU A 11 27.60 52.07 -26.48
N ALA A 12 27.41 51.72 -27.75
CA ALA A 12 27.40 50.37 -28.28
C ALA A 12 28.85 49.85 -28.34
N ALA A 13 29.02 48.59 -27.95
CA ALA A 13 30.21 47.83 -28.33
C ALA A 13 29.75 46.44 -28.85
N LEU A 14 29.94 46.25 -30.14
CA LEU A 14 29.89 44.97 -30.83
C LEU A 14 30.97 44.05 -30.25
N ALA A 15 30.60 42.81 -29.91
CA ALA A 15 31.54 41.71 -29.74
C ALA A 15 31.08 40.52 -30.57
N ALA A 16 31.97 40.05 -31.40
CA ALA A 16 31.83 39.09 -32.47
C ALA A 16 31.47 37.69 -31.96
N VAL A 17 30.51 37.04 -32.68
CA VAL A 17 30.19 35.63 -32.58
C VAL A 17 31.27 34.83 -33.29
N ALA A 18 32.04 34.03 -32.55
CA ALA A 18 32.89 32.97 -33.11
C ALA A 18 32.08 31.66 -33.18
N VAL A 19 31.64 31.31 -34.37
CA VAL A 19 31.08 30.01 -34.67
C VAL A 19 32.21 29.02 -34.85
N SER A 20 32.37 28.09 -33.92
CA SER A 20 33.24 26.93 -34.07
C SER A 20 32.41 25.77 -34.65
N ALA A 21 32.56 25.52 -35.95
CA ALA A 21 32.03 24.33 -36.61
C ALA A 21 32.91 23.12 -36.22
N LEU A 22 32.33 22.17 -35.48
CA LEU A 22 32.90 20.83 -35.29
C LEU A 22 32.42 19.92 -36.42
N ALA A 23 33.34 19.47 -37.20
CA ALA A 23 33.15 18.56 -38.34
C ALA A 23 32.67 17.17 -37.84
N LEU A 24 31.55 16.71 -38.37
CA LEU A 24 31.13 15.32 -38.32
C LEU A 24 32.01 14.51 -39.29
N THR A 25 32.89 13.69 -38.76
CA THR A 25 33.48 12.59 -39.52
C THR A 25 32.56 11.37 -39.47
N ALA A 26 31.78 11.15 -40.51
CA ALA A 26 31.09 9.93 -40.76
C ALA A 26 32.08 8.85 -41.12
N CYS A 27 32.29 7.84 -40.30
CA CYS A 27 32.91 6.57 -40.71
C CYS A 27 31.79 5.59 -41.09
N THR A 28 31.64 5.42 -42.41
CA THR A 28 30.91 4.25 -42.96
C THR A 28 31.82 3.04 -42.83
N GLY A 29 31.44 2.13 -41.91
CA GLY A 29 32.00 0.79 -41.80
C GLY A 29 30.88 -0.21 -41.99
N SER A 30 30.91 -0.94 -43.11
CA SER A 30 29.99 -1.98 -43.48
C SER A 30 30.23 -3.27 -42.68
N GLY A 31 29.14 -3.90 -42.25
CA GLY A 31 28.99 -5.36 -42.20
C GLY A 31 29.45 -6.06 -40.94
N GLY A 32 28.52 -6.62 -40.20
CA GLY A 32 28.80 -7.69 -39.23
C GLY A 32 27.66 -7.85 -38.22
N GLY A 33 26.97 -8.97 -38.33
CA GLY A 33 26.17 -9.70 -37.39
C GLY A 33 25.64 -8.95 -36.13
N GLY A 34 24.32 -8.83 -36.06
CA GLY A 34 23.69 -8.38 -34.80
C GLY A 34 24.01 -9.33 -33.66
N SER A 35 24.95 -8.94 -32.83
CA SER A 35 24.94 -9.37 -31.44
C SER A 35 23.71 -8.71 -30.83
N ALA A 36 22.78 -9.50 -30.29
CA ALA A 36 21.83 -8.98 -29.35
C ALA A 36 22.68 -8.25 -28.28
N GLY A 37 22.56 -6.92 -28.22
CA GLY A 37 23.26 -6.13 -27.21
C GLY A 37 22.87 -6.69 -25.83
N SER A 38 23.87 -6.97 -24.99
CA SER A 38 23.57 -7.33 -23.60
C SER A 38 22.76 -6.18 -23.00
N ALA A 39 21.65 -6.53 -22.35
CA ALA A 39 20.85 -5.57 -21.62
C ALA A 39 21.73 -4.80 -20.64
N ASP A 40 21.51 -3.48 -20.51
CA ASP A 40 22.24 -2.65 -19.55
C ASP A 40 21.72 -2.90 -18.13
N THR A 41 22.46 -3.70 -17.37
CA THR A 41 22.17 -4.08 -15.97
C THR A 41 22.92 -3.22 -14.95
N SER A 42 23.67 -2.20 -15.38
CA SER A 42 24.55 -1.45 -14.47
C SER A 42 23.80 -0.73 -13.35
N LYS A 43 22.67 -0.09 -13.66
CA LYS A 43 21.90 0.68 -12.68
C LYS A 43 20.44 0.83 -13.13
N LEU A 44 19.52 0.69 -12.17
CA LEU A 44 18.10 1.05 -12.31
C LEU A 44 17.81 2.29 -11.45
N VAL A 45 17.20 3.34 -12.03
CA VAL A 45 16.82 4.57 -11.32
C VAL A 45 15.31 4.60 -11.10
N ILE A 46 14.88 4.72 -9.83
CA ILE A 46 13.48 4.60 -9.41
C ILE A 46 13.02 5.91 -8.78
N GLY A 47 11.98 6.53 -9.34
CA GLY A 47 11.34 7.75 -8.83
C GLY A 47 10.15 7.43 -7.93
N LEU A 48 10.18 7.90 -6.67
CA LEU A 48 9.14 7.66 -5.67
C LEU A 48 8.53 8.98 -5.18
N ASP A 49 7.31 8.90 -4.67
CA ASP A 49 6.53 10.05 -4.17
C ASP A 49 6.83 10.43 -2.71
N SER A 50 7.70 9.68 -2.06
CA SER A 50 8.07 9.87 -0.66
C SER A 50 9.56 9.67 -0.42
N ASP A 51 10.07 10.30 0.64
CA ASP A 51 11.42 10.01 1.15
C ASP A 51 11.45 8.59 1.75
N GLN A 52 12.47 7.83 1.41
CA GLN A 52 12.55 6.42 1.80
C GLN A 52 13.11 6.22 3.22
N ALA A 53 13.86 7.17 3.76
CA ALA A 53 14.44 7.06 5.09
C ALA A 53 14.44 8.39 5.88
N PRO A 54 13.29 9.11 5.98
CA PRO A 54 13.25 10.40 6.69
C PRO A 54 13.61 10.30 8.18
N LEU A 55 13.26 9.15 8.81
CA LEU A 55 13.52 8.87 10.23
C LEU A 55 14.82 8.04 10.44
N GLY A 56 15.64 7.84 9.42
CA GLY A 56 16.81 6.94 9.46
C GLY A 56 16.53 5.58 8.84
N TYR A 57 17.37 4.60 9.13
CA TYR A 57 17.38 3.31 8.44
C TYR A 57 16.81 2.16 9.30
N ASP A 58 16.03 2.47 10.34
CA ASP A 58 15.28 1.46 11.10
C ASP A 58 13.94 1.17 10.41
N PRO A 59 13.79 0.01 9.74
CA PRO A 59 12.58 -0.32 8.97
C PRO A 59 11.34 -0.46 9.85
N LEU A 60 11.51 -0.75 11.14
CA LEU A 60 10.39 -0.94 12.09
C LEU A 60 9.70 0.37 12.50
N ARG A 61 10.28 1.52 12.14
CA ARG A 61 9.69 2.86 12.34
C ARG A 61 8.78 3.29 11.19
N TYR A 62 8.64 2.47 10.15
CA TYR A 62 7.90 2.79 8.93
C TYR A 62 6.71 1.86 8.70
N GLY A 63 5.79 2.31 7.89
CA GLY A 63 4.73 1.50 7.30
C GLY A 63 5.13 0.91 5.95
N GLY A 64 4.15 0.44 5.17
CA GLY A 64 4.36 -0.22 3.89
C GLY A 64 4.95 0.65 2.77
N GLY A 65 4.84 1.97 2.84
CA GLY A 65 5.26 2.88 1.76
C GLY A 65 6.76 2.90 1.44
N GLN A 66 7.62 2.46 2.36
CA GLN A 66 9.06 2.37 2.19
C GLN A 66 9.55 0.94 1.89
N ARG A 67 8.61 0.01 1.68
CA ARG A 67 8.88 -1.41 1.47
C ARG A 67 9.93 -1.65 0.40
N MET A 68 9.74 -1.11 -0.80
CA MET A 68 10.60 -1.36 -1.95
C MET A 68 12.08 -1.04 -1.68
N PHE A 69 12.35 -0.01 -0.86
CA PHE A 69 13.71 0.36 -0.45
C PHE A 69 14.27 -0.59 0.61
N PHE A 70 13.48 -0.84 1.67
CA PHE A 70 13.99 -1.61 2.80
C PHE A 70 14.09 -3.12 2.53
N GLU A 71 13.26 -3.71 1.67
CA GLU A 71 13.36 -5.13 1.29
C GLU A 71 14.67 -5.48 0.55
N GLY A 72 15.32 -4.50 -0.07
CA GLY A 72 16.67 -4.70 -0.60
C GLY A 72 17.75 -4.78 0.47
N VAL A 73 17.55 -4.10 1.61
CA VAL A 73 18.54 -3.92 2.68
C VAL A 73 18.36 -4.91 3.83
N TYR A 74 17.11 -5.30 4.12
CA TYR A 74 16.74 -6.17 5.21
C TYR A 74 15.93 -7.36 4.72
N ASP A 75 16.12 -8.52 5.33
CA ASP A 75 15.24 -9.67 5.19
C ASP A 75 14.17 -9.67 6.28
N SER A 76 13.01 -10.24 5.95
CA SER A 76 11.91 -10.51 6.88
C SER A 76 11.82 -12.00 7.19
N LEU A 77 11.11 -12.37 8.26
CA LEU A 77 10.83 -13.77 8.58
C LEU A 77 10.04 -14.46 7.46
N PHE A 78 9.05 -13.75 6.92
CA PHE A 78 8.23 -14.16 5.78
C PHE A 78 8.15 -13.06 4.74
N VAL A 79 7.81 -13.42 3.50
CA VAL A 79 7.56 -12.49 2.39
C VAL A 79 6.31 -12.94 1.62
N TYR A 80 5.74 -12.04 0.84
CA TYR A 80 4.74 -12.40 -0.16
C TYR A 80 5.44 -12.75 -1.48
N ASP A 81 5.06 -13.87 -2.10
CA ASP A 81 5.47 -14.20 -3.46
C ASP A 81 4.63 -13.46 -4.53
N GLN A 82 4.86 -13.74 -5.81
CA GLN A 82 4.13 -13.12 -6.91
C GLN A 82 2.63 -13.47 -6.93
N ASP A 83 2.26 -14.61 -6.36
CA ASP A 83 0.87 -15.06 -6.22
C ASP A 83 0.20 -14.54 -4.94
N ALA A 84 0.83 -13.60 -4.23
CA ALA A 84 0.41 -13.05 -2.94
C ALA A 84 0.29 -14.11 -1.83
N LYS A 85 1.00 -15.20 -1.93
CA LYS A 85 1.12 -16.19 -0.86
C LYS A 85 2.23 -15.80 0.10
N VAL A 86 1.98 -15.99 1.39
CA VAL A 86 3.01 -15.85 2.41
C VAL A 86 3.95 -17.07 2.34
N VAL A 87 5.22 -16.80 2.11
CA VAL A 87 6.25 -17.84 2.02
C VAL A 87 7.41 -17.55 2.99
N PRO A 88 8.08 -18.58 3.53
CA PRO A 88 9.24 -18.41 4.37
C PRO A 88 10.39 -17.65 3.67
N SER A 89 11.15 -16.83 4.45
CA SER A 89 12.32 -16.08 3.97
C SER A 89 13.51 -16.26 4.90
N LEU A 90 13.49 -15.73 6.14
CA LEU A 90 14.45 -16.08 7.20
C LEU A 90 14.02 -17.29 8.02
N VAL A 91 12.83 -17.81 7.77
CA VAL A 91 12.32 -19.07 8.33
C VAL A 91 12.51 -20.17 7.30
N THR A 92 12.87 -21.38 7.74
CA THR A 92 12.98 -22.57 6.88
C THR A 92 11.71 -23.41 6.95
N THR A 93 11.19 -23.63 8.17
CA THR A 93 9.92 -24.32 8.42
C THR A 93 9.19 -23.69 9.59
N PHE A 94 7.89 -23.90 9.68
CA PHE A 94 7.08 -23.43 10.80
C PHE A 94 5.93 -24.38 11.10
N GLU A 95 5.48 -24.40 12.36
CA GLU A 95 4.40 -25.26 12.81
C GLU A 95 3.55 -24.57 13.89
N TYR A 96 2.22 -24.73 13.77
CA TYR A 96 1.28 -24.34 14.80
C TYR A 96 0.98 -25.48 15.76
N ASN A 97 0.77 -25.16 17.05
CA ASN A 97 0.16 -26.13 17.96
C ASN A 97 -1.34 -26.35 17.61
N ALA A 98 -1.96 -27.37 18.20
CA ALA A 98 -3.30 -27.83 17.84
C ALA A 98 -4.41 -26.76 17.96
N ASP A 99 -4.25 -25.76 18.81
CA ASP A 99 -5.23 -24.70 19.07
C ASP A 99 -4.82 -23.32 18.49
N ASN A 100 -3.73 -23.29 17.69
CA ASN A 100 -3.18 -22.07 17.07
C ASN A 100 -2.85 -20.95 18.07
N THR A 101 -2.49 -21.30 19.30
CA THR A 101 -2.03 -20.35 20.32
C THR A 101 -0.51 -20.25 20.40
N GLN A 102 0.20 -21.10 19.66
CA GLN A 102 1.65 -21.06 19.51
C GLN A 102 2.05 -21.30 18.06
N LEU A 103 3.10 -20.60 17.63
CA LEU A 103 3.76 -20.72 16.34
C LEU A 103 5.25 -20.93 16.59
N THR A 104 5.78 -22.10 16.19
CA THR A 104 7.19 -22.41 16.23
C THR A 104 7.82 -22.16 14.86
N LEU A 105 8.96 -21.48 14.83
CA LEU A 105 9.71 -21.09 13.65
C LEU A 105 11.11 -21.69 13.71
N ASP A 106 11.51 -22.45 12.69
CA ASP A 106 12.89 -22.85 12.45
C ASP A 106 13.56 -21.85 11.52
N LEU A 107 14.75 -21.35 11.86
CA LEU A 107 15.39 -20.20 11.23
C LEU A 107 16.48 -20.63 10.23
N ASP A 108 16.69 -19.83 9.18
CA ASP A 108 17.83 -19.96 8.27
C ASP A 108 19.07 -19.29 8.86
N THR A 109 19.84 -20.02 9.65
CA THR A 109 21.09 -19.53 10.26
C THR A 109 22.25 -19.33 9.26
N SER A 110 22.01 -19.55 7.96
CA SER A 110 22.97 -19.16 6.90
C SER A 110 22.92 -17.65 6.59
N ALA A 111 21.81 -16.97 6.90
CA ALA A 111 21.66 -15.53 6.73
C ALA A 111 22.70 -14.76 7.58
N THR A 112 23.32 -13.75 6.97
CA THR A 112 24.43 -13.01 7.57
C THR A 112 24.18 -11.50 7.49
N PHE A 113 24.40 -10.81 8.60
CA PHE A 113 24.29 -9.34 8.70
C PHE A 113 25.56 -8.65 8.19
N ASP A 114 25.51 -7.32 8.05
CA ASP A 114 26.59 -6.50 7.53
C ASP A 114 27.90 -6.60 8.34
N ASP A 115 27.83 -6.94 9.62
CA ASP A 115 28.98 -7.15 10.50
C ASP A 115 29.55 -8.58 10.48
N GLY A 116 28.95 -9.49 9.68
CA GLY A 116 29.31 -10.90 9.58
C GLY A 116 28.64 -11.79 10.63
N THR A 117 27.81 -11.25 11.52
CA THR A 117 27.02 -12.04 12.48
C THR A 117 25.95 -12.84 11.74
N LYS A 118 25.73 -14.09 12.18
CA LYS A 118 24.66 -14.94 11.64
C LYS A 118 23.34 -14.72 12.35
N LEU A 119 22.25 -15.02 11.66
CA LEU A 119 20.93 -15.09 12.27
C LEU A 119 20.92 -16.16 13.38
N SER A 120 20.24 -15.86 14.47
CA SER A 120 20.02 -16.78 15.59
C SER A 120 18.66 -16.56 16.22
N ALA A 121 18.17 -17.57 16.94
CA ALA A 121 16.94 -17.49 17.71
C ALA A 121 16.95 -16.35 18.75
N ASP A 122 18.10 -16.14 19.41
CA ASP A 122 18.28 -15.03 20.35
C ASP A 122 18.11 -13.66 19.68
N LEU A 123 18.61 -13.48 18.45
CA LEU A 123 18.47 -12.21 17.73
C LEU A 123 17.01 -11.96 17.29
N VAL A 124 16.31 -13.00 16.83
CA VAL A 124 14.87 -12.89 16.51
C VAL A 124 14.08 -12.52 17.77
N LYS A 125 14.37 -13.19 18.91
CA LYS A 125 13.75 -12.84 20.20
C LYS A 125 14.01 -11.39 20.58
N GLN A 126 15.26 -10.89 20.49
CA GLN A 126 15.61 -9.52 20.83
C GLN A 126 14.83 -8.50 19.95
N ASN A 127 14.66 -8.77 18.64
CA ASN A 127 13.86 -7.95 17.76
C ASN A 127 12.40 -7.93 18.23
N LEU A 128 11.77 -9.08 18.42
CA LEU A 128 10.36 -9.19 18.81
C LEU A 128 10.07 -8.74 20.24
N ASP A 129 11.04 -8.80 21.15
CA ASP A 129 10.91 -8.28 22.52
C ASP A 129 10.84 -6.72 22.54
N SER A 130 11.28 -6.07 21.46
CA SER A 130 11.13 -4.60 21.29
C SER A 130 9.70 -4.18 20.91
N ARG A 131 8.75 -5.11 20.76
CA ARG A 131 7.40 -4.83 20.21
C ARG A 131 6.56 -3.85 21.01
N ASP A 132 6.88 -3.64 22.29
CA ASP A 132 6.19 -2.67 23.15
C ASP A 132 6.80 -1.26 23.06
N ASP A 133 7.86 -1.06 22.26
CA ASP A 133 8.40 0.25 21.96
C ASP A 133 7.49 0.99 20.98
N THR A 134 6.89 2.08 21.42
CA THR A 134 5.92 2.87 20.66
C THR A 134 6.52 3.61 19.46
N ASP A 135 7.85 3.78 19.40
CA ASP A 135 8.54 4.35 18.24
C ASP A 135 8.62 3.35 17.08
N LEU A 136 8.45 2.05 17.37
CA LEU A 136 8.45 0.97 16.38
C LEU A 136 7.02 0.71 15.87
N THR A 137 6.51 1.60 15.06
CA THR A 137 5.11 1.58 14.58
C THR A 137 4.73 0.29 13.83
N ALA A 138 5.71 -0.41 13.24
CA ALA A 138 5.52 -1.72 12.62
C ALA A 138 4.97 -2.77 13.59
N TYR A 139 5.31 -2.68 14.86
CA TYR A 139 4.91 -3.63 15.89
C TYR A 139 3.58 -3.30 16.59
N SER A 140 2.90 -2.22 16.24
CA SER A 140 1.71 -1.74 16.96
C SER A 140 0.61 -2.81 17.13
N SER A 141 0.45 -3.71 16.17
CA SER A 141 -0.52 -4.82 16.27
C SER A 141 -0.02 -6.00 17.09
N LEU A 142 1.30 -6.19 17.17
CA LEU A 142 1.96 -7.30 17.89
C LEU A 142 2.24 -6.98 19.35
N ALA A 143 2.26 -5.70 19.70
CA ALA A 143 2.50 -5.16 21.04
C ALA A 143 1.39 -5.54 22.01
N LYS A 144 1.65 -5.35 23.29
CA LYS A 144 0.68 -5.58 24.37
C LYS A 144 -0.62 -4.79 24.15
N GLY A 145 -1.73 -5.51 24.12
CA GLY A 145 -3.05 -4.93 23.83
C GLY A 145 -3.35 -4.75 22.35
N GLY A 146 -2.42 -5.08 21.47
CA GLY A 146 -2.61 -5.12 20.02
C GLY A 146 -3.52 -6.27 19.58
N GLN A 147 -4.01 -6.18 18.35
CA GLN A 147 -4.97 -7.20 17.82
C GLN A 147 -4.32 -8.58 17.63
N GLN A 148 -3.04 -8.61 17.30
CA GLN A 148 -2.21 -9.81 17.11
C GLN A 148 -1.14 -9.92 18.21
N GLU A 149 -1.49 -9.59 19.44
CA GLU A 149 -0.56 -9.58 20.58
C GLU A 149 0.25 -10.87 20.70
N ILE A 150 1.58 -10.72 20.64
CA ILE A 150 2.52 -11.77 21.05
C ILE A 150 2.75 -11.63 22.55
N THR A 151 2.34 -12.63 23.33
CA THR A 151 2.47 -12.62 24.80
C THR A 151 3.83 -13.09 25.28
N ASP A 152 4.49 -13.97 24.50
CA ASP A 152 5.82 -14.47 24.83
C ASP A 152 6.58 -14.88 23.56
N VAL A 153 7.92 -14.75 23.60
CA VAL A 153 8.86 -15.23 22.58
C VAL A 153 9.90 -16.09 23.31
N ALA A 154 9.83 -17.40 23.14
CA ALA A 154 10.72 -18.36 23.76
C ALA A 154 11.76 -18.87 22.75
N VAL A 155 13.04 -18.83 23.14
CA VAL A 155 14.12 -19.53 22.42
C VAL A 155 14.08 -21.00 22.85
N VAL A 156 13.95 -21.90 21.87
CA VAL A 156 13.97 -23.34 22.09
C VAL A 156 15.40 -23.87 22.01
N ASP A 157 16.12 -23.45 20.97
CA ASP A 157 17.55 -23.71 20.74
C ASP A 157 18.15 -22.61 19.84
N ASP A 158 19.35 -22.84 19.25
CA ASP A 158 20.10 -21.79 18.52
C ASP A 158 19.37 -21.28 17.26
N ASP A 159 18.50 -22.12 16.67
CA ASP A 159 17.78 -21.80 15.42
C ASP A 159 16.25 -21.93 15.51
N THR A 160 15.70 -22.17 16.71
CA THR A 160 14.25 -22.35 16.89
C THR A 160 13.66 -21.39 17.91
N VAL A 161 12.60 -20.65 17.53
CA VAL A 161 11.81 -19.79 18.41
C VAL A 161 10.35 -20.20 18.41
N THR A 162 9.68 -20.04 19.56
CA THR A 162 8.24 -20.23 19.69
C THR A 162 7.58 -18.91 20.11
N LEU A 163 6.60 -18.46 19.33
CA LEU A 163 5.73 -17.32 19.65
C LEU A 163 4.48 -17.83 20.34
N THR A 164 4.05 -17.18 21.43
CA THR A 164 2.82 -17.49 22.15
C THR A 164 1.83 -16.34 22.04
N PHE A 165 0.56 -16.65 21.85
CA PHE A 165 -0.53 -15.70 21.66
C PHE A 165 -1.58 -15.82 22.77
N ALA A 166 -2.23 -14.70 23.12
CA ALA A 166 -3.32 -14.68 24.12
C ALA A 166 -4.60 -15.42 23.65
N LYS A 167 -4.77 -15.62 22.35
CA LYS A 167 -5.89 -16.28 21.70
C LYS A 167 -5.43 -16.97 20.41
N PRO A 168 -6.19 -17.92 19.85
CA PRO A 168 -5.86 -18.55 18.58
C PRO A 168 -5.61 -17.54 17.46
N GLN A 169 -4.50 -17.68 16.74
CA GLN A 169 -4.05 -16.79 15.65
C GLN A 169 -3.65 -17.61 14.40
N PRO A 170 -4.57 -18.32 13.74
CA PRO A 170 -4.24 -19.02 12.50
C PRO A 170 -3.83 -18.03 11.41
N GLY A 171 -2.79 -18.35 10.61
CA GLY A 171 -2.29 -17.45 9.56
C GLY A 171 -1.46 -16.28 10.07
N PHE A 172 -0.95 -16.35 11.30
CA PHE A 172 -0.17 -15.29 11.94
C PHE A 172 1.13 -14.96 11.17
N GLU A 173 1.69 -15.90 10.41
CA GLU A 173 2.88 -15.69 9.58
C GLU A 173 2.75 -14.51 8.62
N SER A 174 1.54 -14.16 8.21
CA SER A 174 1.29 -12.97 7.40
C SER A 174 1.63 -11.65 8.12
N ASN A 175 1.57 -11.64 9.46
CA ASN A 175 1.97 -10.48 10.27
C ASN A 175 3.49 -10.39 10.47
N LEU A 176 4.22 -11.41 10.06
CA LEU A 176 5.69 -11.47 10.11
C LEU A 176 6.34 -11.24 8.73
N THR A 177 5.61 -10.64 7.80
CA THR A 177 6.12 -10.05 6.57
C THR A 177 6.59 -8.61 6.82
N PHE A 178 7.05 -7.89 5.80
CA PHE A 178 7.40 -6.47 5.94
C PHE A 178 6.18 -5.63 6.38
N PRO A 179 6.32 -4.67 7.33
CA PRO A 179 7.57 -4.32 8.04
C PRO A 179 7.80 -5.11 9.35
N ALA A 180 6.79 -5.70 9.98
CA ALA A 180 6.91 -6.26 11.34
C ALA A 180 7.71 -7.57 11.42
N GLY A 181 7.87 -8.27 10.30
CA GLY A 181 8.73 -9.47 10.24
C GLY A 181 10.20 -9.19 9.96
N VAL A 182 10.58 -7.93 9.74
CA VAL A 182 11.98 -7.56 9.48
C VAL A 182 12.85 -7.84 10.71
N ILE A 183 14.02 -8.42 10.47
CA ILE A 183 15.03 -8.66 11.49
C ILE A 183 16.18 -7.67 11.33
N VAL A 184 16.34 -6.81 12.31
CA VAL A 184 17.46 -5.87 12.43
C VAL A 184 18.64 -6.60 13.07
N GLY A 185 19.85 -6.32 12.60
CA GLY A 185 21.07 -6.93 13.08
C GLY A 185 21.44 -6.58 14.52
N PRO A 186 22.44 -7.27 15.10
CA PRO A 186 22.75 -7.17 16.54
C PRO A 186 23.18 -5.78 16.99
N LYS A 187 23.87 -5.03 16.14
CA LYS A 187 24.28 -3.64 16.43
C LYS A 187 23.07 -2.72 16.50
N GLY A 188 22.15 -2.82 15.52
CA GLY A 188 20.95 -2.03 15.46
C GLY A 188 19.96 -2.34 16.60
N VAL A 189 19.84 -3.61 17.00
CA VAL A 189 19.00 -4.00 18.14
C VAL A 189 19.57 -3.50 19.46
N SER A 190 20.89 -3.61 19.66
CA SER A 190 21.55 -3.18 20.91
C SER A 190 21.63 -1.64 21.06
N ASP A 191 21.70 -0.93 19.93
CA ASP A 191 21.70 0.55 19.87
C ASP A 191 20.86 1.03 18.67
N ARG A 192 19.55 1.11 18.85
CA ARG A 192 18.62 1.55 17.79
C ARG A 192 18.93 2.94 17.24
N LYS A 193 19.57 3.80 18.05
CA LYS A 193 19.97 5.13 17.60
C LYS A 193 21.04 5.06 16.50
N SER A 194 21.85 4.00 16.45
CA SER A 194 22.81 3.79 15.38
C SER A 194 22.16 3.73 13.99
N LEU A 195 20.88 3.26 13.94
CA LEU A 195 20.09 3.17 12.70
C LEU A 195 19.63 4.54 12.17
N ASP A 196 19.77 5.63 12.92
CA ASP A 196 19.55 6.97 12.37
C ASP A 196 20.58 7.32 11.26
N ALA A 197 21.74 6.68 11.31
CA ALA A 197 22.87 6.94 10.42
C ALA A 197 23.23 5.78 9.47
N THR A 198 23.09 4.52 9.92
CA THR A 198 23.50 3.33 9.14
C THR A 198 22.51 2.20 9.32
N ALA A 199 22.21 1.47 8.24
CA ALA A 199 21.42 0.24 8.30
C ALA A 199 22.24 -0.89 8.95
N ASP A 200 21.53 -1.90 9.47
CA ASP A 200 22.10 -3.14 10.00
C ASP A 200 21.21 -4.32 9.58
N GLY A 201 21.31 -4.67 8.29
CA GLY A 201 20.44 -5.65 7.65
C GLY A 201 21.18 -6.85 7.08
N SER A 202 20.44 -7.94 6.85
CA SER A 202 20.91 -9.17 6.19
C SER A 202 20.59 -9.20 4.70
N GLY A 203 19.81 -8.24 4.19
CA GLY A 203 19.35 -8.22 2.81
C GLY A 203 20.48 -8.16 1.78
N PRO A 204 20.19 -8.49 0.51
CA PRO A 204 21.19 -8.66 -0.55
C PRO A 204 21.80 -7.36 -1.08
N LEU A 205 21.22 -6.20 -0.73
CA LEU A 205 21.73 -4.90 -1.15
C LEU A 205 22.27 -4.12 0.05
N ALA A 206 23.34 -3.35 -0.18
CA ALA A 206 23.91 -2.43 0.78
C ALA A 206 23.71 -0.99 0.34
N ILE A 207 23.51 -0.08 1.29
CA ILE A 207 23.44 1.37 1.02
C ILE A 207 24.87 1.89 0.79
N ASP A 208 25.10 2.52 -0.36
CA ASP A 208 26.33 3.29 -0.63
C ASP A 208 26.17 4.69 -0.01
N TYR A 209 26.63 4.85 1.22
CA TYR A 209 26.49 6.11 1.97
C TYR A 209 27.31 7.26 1.38
N ASP A 210 28.39 6.98 0.65
CA ASP A 210 29.22 8.01 0.01
C ASP A 210 28.52 8.64 -1.20
N LYS A 211 27.60 7.90 -1.83
CA LYS A 211 26.84 8.34 -2.99
C LYS A 211 25.38 8.63 -2.69
N SER A 212 24.93 8.35 -1.48
CA SER A 212 23.58 8.63 -1.04
C SER A 212 23.48 10.00 -0.38
N VAL A 213 22.41 10.74 -0.68
CA VAL A 213 22.07 12.02 -0.06
C VAL A 213 20.67 11.91 0.50
N LYS A 214 20.53 11.85 1.82
CA LYS A 214 19.24 11.68 2.52
C LYS A 214 18.21 12.70 2.03
N GLY A 215 17.01 12.22 1.71
CA GLY A 215 15.92 13.03 1.16
C GLY A 215 16.04 13.39 -0.32
N ASN A 216 17.10 12.95 -1.00
CA ASN A 216 17.34 13.25 -2.41
C ASN A 216 17.68 12.03 -3.25
N THR A 217 18.64 11.21 -2.81
CA THR A 217 19.13 10.06 -3.58
C THR A 217 19.61 8.98 -2.62
N TYR A 218 19.15 7.75 -2.82
CA TYR A 218 19.64 6.58 -2.09
C TYR A 218 20.14 5.56 -3.10
N LEU A 219 21.41 5.19 -3.03
CA LEU A 219 22.02 4.19 -3.89
C LEU A 219 22.20 2.89 -3.13
N LEU A 220 21.55 1.83 -3.61
CA LEU A 220 21.76 0.47 -3.15
C LEU A 220 22.64 -0.28 -4.15
N THR A 221 23.60 -1.07 -3.66
CA THR A 221 24.49 -1.90 -4.47
C THR A 221 24.45 -3.33 -4.02
N LYS A 222 24.60 -4.28 -4.95
CA LYS A 222 24.65 -5.70 -4.63
C LYS A 222 25.80 -6.03 -3.69
N LYS A 223 25.53 -6.81 -2.66
CA LYS A 223 26.55 -7.46 -1.83
C LYS A 223 27.08 -8.69 -2.55
N LYS A 224 28.40 -8.82 -2.68
CA LYS A 224 29.03 -9.90 -3.48
C LYS A 224 28.77 -11.30 -2.95
N ASP A 225 28.61 -11.43 -1.63
CA ASP A 225 28.54 -12.73 -0.95
C ASP A 225 27.14 -12.99 -0.34
N ALA A 226 26.13 -12.16 -0.64
CA ALA A 226 24.77 -12.37 -0.14
C ALA A 226 24.05 -13.43 -0.97
N ALA A 227 23.43 -14.40 -0.29
CA ALA A 227 22.80 -15.56 -0.91
C ALA A 227 21.73 -15.19 -1.95
N LYS A 228 20.94 -14.13 -1.70
CA LYS A 228 19.86 -13.66 -2.59
C LYS A 228 20.28 -12.57 -3.57
N ALA A 229 21.57 -12.20 -3.66
CA ALA A 229 22.02 -11.12 -4.55
C ALA A 229 21.83 -11.46 -6.04
N GLU A 230 21.88 -12.73 -6.40
CA GLU A 230 21.65 -13.20 -7.78
C GLU A 230 20.20 -13.03 -8.25
N ASP A 231 19.24 -12.91 -7.34
CA ASP A 231 17.83 -12.66 -7.65
C ASP A 231 17.61 -11.23 -8.16
N TYR A 232 18.55 -10.33 -7.89
CA TYR A 232 18.50 -8.94 -8.31
C TYR A 232 19.23 -8.75 -9.64
N ALA A 233 18.53 -8.37 -10.70
CA ALA A 233 19.10 -8.32 -12.06
C ALA A 233 20.07 -7.15 -12.29
N PHE A 234 19.89 -6.00 -11.60
CA PHE A 234 20.74 -4.83 -11.76
C PHE A 234 21.86 -4.81 -10.72
N ASP A 235 23.03 -4.25 -11.07
CA ASP A 235 24.17 -4.11 -10.17
C ASP A 235 23.92 -3.09 -9.05
N SER A 236 23.06 -2.11 -9.33
CA SER A 236 22.68 -1.07 -8.37
C SER A 236 21.26 -0.53 -8.64
N TYR A 237 20.63 -0.03 -7.58
CA TYR A 237 19.29 0.57 -7.57
C TYR A 237 19.40 1.95 -6.94
N GLU A 238 19.03 2.98 -7.68
CA GLU A 238 19.04 4.37 -7.20
C GLU A 238 17.61 4.84 -6.96
N PHE A 239 17.25 5.10 -5.71
CA PHE A 239 15.95 5.64 -5.33
C PHE A 239 15.98 7.15 -5.24
N ARG A 240 15.09 7.82 -5.93
CA ARG A 240 14.93 9.28 -5.94
C ARG A 240 13.58 9.70 -5.42
N PRO A 241 13.47 10.29 -4.23
CA PRO A 241 12.28 10.99 -3.78
C PRO A 241 11.99 12.18 -4.72
N ILE A 242 10.88 12.10 -5.45
CA ILE A 242 10.38 13.19 -6.31
C ILE A 242 8.93 13.44 -5.89
N LEU A 243 8.74 14.30 -4.88
CA LEU A 243 7.48 14.50 -4.19
C LEU A 243 6.40 15.12 -5.09
N ASP A 244 6.80 16.03 -6.00
CA ASP A 244 5.88 16.63 -6.97
C ASP A 244 5.54 15.63 -8.07
N THR A 245 4.25 15.35 -8.22
CA THR A 245 3.73 14.38 -9.19
C THR A 245 4.11 14.73 -10.63
N GLN A 246 4.00 16.00 -11.03
CA GLN A 246 4.30 16.39 -12.40
C GLN A 246 5.80 16.31 -12.70
N ALA A 247 6.65 16.66 -11.73
CA ALA A 247 8.10 16.48 -11.84
C ALA A 247 8.45 15.00 -11.99
N ARG A 248 7.83 14.11 -11.22
CA ARG A 248 8.06 12.66 -11.27
C ARG A 248 7.60 12.05 -12.59
N VAL A 249 6.43 12.46 -13.10
CA VAL A 249 5.95 12.07 -14.44
C VAL A 249 6.91 12.56 -15.54
N ASN A 250 7.35 13.81 -15.46
CA ASN A 250 8.33 14.34 -16.43
C ASN A 250 9.67 13.61 -16.38
N ALA A 251 10.11 13.20 -15.19
CA ALA A 251 11.38 12.47 -15.01
C ALA A 251 11.34 11.09 -15.71
N VAL A 252 10.24 10.33 -15.62
CA VAL A 252 10.14 9.05 -16.33
C VAL A 252 9.94 9.26 -17.84
N ILE A 253 9.22 10.28 -18.26
CA ILE A 253 9.04 10.62 -19.68
C ILE A 253 10.36 11.02 -20.35
N SER A 254 11.21 11.78 -19.64
CA SER A 254 12.51 12.20 -20.16
C SER A 254 13.59 11.12 -20.06
N GLY A 255 13.35 10.03 -19.33
CA GLY A 255 14.35 9.01 -19.06
C GLY A 255 15.35 9.42 -17.96
N GLU A 256 15.06 10.43 -17.16
CA GLU A 256 15.84 10.80 -15.97
C GLU A 256 15.73 9.73 -14.87
N VAL A 257 14.55 9.08 -14.79
CA VAL A 257 14.32 7.85 -14.03
C VAL A 257 13.81 6.76 -14.95
N ASP A 258 14.15 5.50 -14.64
CA ASP A 258 13.79 4.34 -15.47
C ASP A 258 12.44 3.75 -15.08
N LEU A 259 12.04 3.92 -13.83
CA LEU A 259 10.79 3.44 -13.23
C LEU A 259 10.26 4.51 -12.28
N ALA A 260 8.98 4.84 -12.34
CA ALA A 260 8.39 5.81 -11.42
C ALA A 260 6.96 5.48 -11.05
N TYR A 261 6.61 5.62 -9.78
CA TYR A 261 5.23 5.70 -9.33
C TYR A 261 4.60 6.98 -9.94
N VAL A 262 3.47 6.81 -10.62
CA VAL A 262 2.69 7.93 -11.15
C VAL A 262 1.27 7.88 -10.58
N THR A 263 0.47 8.91 -10.79
CA THR A 263 -0.91 8.92 -10.28
C THR A 263 -1.90 8.54 -11.38
N SER A 264 -3.06 8.05 -11.00
CA SER A 264 -4.08 7.57 -11.95
C SER A 264 -4.53 8.63 -12.94
N ASP A 265 -4.57 9.90 -12.53
CA ASP A 265 -4.92 11.04 -13.40
C ASP A 265 -3.81 11.43 -14.40
N THR A 266 -2.57 10.93 -14.21
CA THR A 266 -1.44 11.18 -15.13
C THR A 266 -1.17 10.03 -16.10
N GLN A 267 -1.87 8.91 -16.01
CA GLN A 267 -1.65 7.73 -16.84
C GLN A 267 -1.69 8.03 -18.35
N GLU A 268 -2.67 8.81 -18.81
CA GLU A 268 -2.82 9.16 -20.21
C GLU A 268 -1.66 10.03 -20.73
N GLN A 269 -1.08 10.88 -19.87
CA GLN A 269 0.11 11.65 -20.20
C GLN A 269 1.32 10.72 -20.42
N VAL A 270 1.52 9.75 -19.53
CA VAL A 270 2.61 8.77 -19.61
C VAL A 270 2.48 7.90 -20.85
N LYS A 271 1.29 7.34 -21.11
CA LYS A 271 1.01 6.55 -22.31
C LYS A 271 1.24 7.34 -23.60
N SER A 272 0.75 8.58 -23.64
CA SER A 272 0.88 9.44 -24.83
C SER A 272 2.32 9.82 -25.15
N ALA A 273 3.20 9.78 -24.15
CA ALA A 273 4.64 10.01 -24.32
C ALA A 273 5.40 8.75 -24.82
N GLY A 274 4.74 7.61 -24.95
CA GLY A 274 5.35 6.34 -25.39
C GLY A 274 6.14 5.63 -24.30
N VAL A 275 5.95 5.98 -23.04
CA VAL A 275 6.51 5.31 -21.86
C VAL A 275 5.63 4.10 -21.53
N GLY A 276 6.23 2.97 -21.14
CA GLY A 276 5.50 1.82 -20.63
C GLY A 276 4.68 2.21 -19.41
N LEU A 277 3.52 1.61 -19.25
CA LEU A 277 2.66 1.83 -18.09
C LEU A 277 2.06 0.51 -17.64
N VAL A 278 2.22 0.20 -16.38
CA VAL A 278 1.53 -0.88 -15.69
C VAL A 278 0.81 -0.28 -14.48
N ALA A 279 -0.37 -0.77 -14.16
CA ALA A 279 -1.10 -0.35 -12.97
C ALA A 279 -1.56 -1.60 -12.23
N ASN A 280 -1.25 -1.67 -10.94
CA ASN A 280 -1.79 -2.70 -10.08
C ASN A 280 -2.99 -2.14 -9.31
N GLY A 281 -4.05 -2.95 -9.19
CA GLY A 281 -5.23 -2.68 -8.39
C GLY A 281 -5.24 -3.53 -7.12
N GLY A 282 -6.39 -3.55 -6.46
CA GLY A 282 -6.58 -4.46 -5.33
C GLY A 282 -6.87 -3.77 -4.00
N VAL A 283 -6.93 -2.44 -4.02
CA VAL A 283 -7.43 -1.63 -2.90
C VAL A 283 -8.75 -1.00 -3.31
N VAL A 284 -9.82 -1.28 -2.58
CA VAL A 284 -11.12 -0.63 -2.79
C VAL A 284 -11.35 0.43 -1.73
N GLN A 285 -11.70 1.63 -2.16
CA GLN A 285 -12.09 2.72 -1.29
C GLN A 285 -13.57 2.62 -0.94
N ASN A 286 -13.89 2.63 0.35
CA ASN A 286 -15.23 2.37 0.85
C ASN A 286 -15.64 3.41 1.89
N LEU A 287 -16.94 3.74 1.96
CA LEU A 287 -17.51 4.24 3.21
C LEU A 287 -17.77 3.04 4.12
N ILE A 288 -17.57 3.23 5.43
CA ILE A 288 -17.75 2.17 6.44
C ILE A 288 -18.85 2.53 7.43
N ALA A 289 -19.76 1.58 7.67
CA ALA A 289 -20.77 1.69 8.71
C ALA A 289 -20.14 1.50 10.10
N PHE A 290 -20.40 2.40 11.02
CA PHE A 290 -20.08 2.29 12.44
C PHE A 290 -21.31 1.84 13.24
N ASP A 291 -22.49 2.43 12.98
CA ASP A 291 -23.75 1.96 13.54
C ASP A 291 -24.42 0.99 12.57
N LYS A 292 -24.26 -0.30 12.81
CA LYS A 292 -24.80 -1.38 11.99
C LYS A 292 -26.10 -1.97 12.54
N VAL A 293 -26.53 -1.49 13.70
CA VAL A 293 -27.68 -2.06 14.46
C VAL A 293 -28.74 -1.03 14.81
N GLY A 294 -28.54 0.24 14.42
CA GLY A 294 -29.48 1.31 14.76
C GLY A 294 -29.40 1.80 16.19
N ALA A 295 -28.22 1.68 16.82
CA ALA A 295 -28.02 2.10 18.22
C ALA A 295 -28.04 3.64 18.37
N LEU A 296 -27.53 4.37 17.38
CA LEU A 296 -27.56 5.83 17.34
C LEU A 296 -28.91 6.35 16.82
N ALA A 297 -29.46 5.67 15.80
CA ALA A 297 -30.77 5.97 15.28
C ALA A 297 -31.30 4.78 14.46
N PRO A 298 -32.63 4.46 14.50
CA PRO A 298 -33.21 3.22 13.95
C PRO A 298 -32.89 2.96 12.49
N GLN A 299 -32.80 4.00 11.65
CA GLN A 299 -32.52 3.87 10.21
C GLN A 299 -31.21 3.14 9.91
N TRP A 300 -30.23 3.19 10.78
CA TRP A 300 -28.93 2.57 10.56
C TRP A 300 -28.94 1.04 10.71
N GLY A 301 -29.98 0.49 11.35
CA GLY A 301 -30.21 -0.95 11.42
C GLY A 301 -30.92 -1.53 10.20
N ASP A 302 -31.33 -0.70 9.23
CA ASP A 302 -32.10 -1.11 8.06
C ASP A 302 -31.20 -1.23 6.81
N PRO A 303 -31.04 -2.44 6.23
CA PRO A 303 -30.24 -2.64 5.01
C PRO A 303 -30.74 -1.85 3.80
N ASP A 304 -32.05 -1.58 3.70
CA ASP A 304 -32.62 -0.82 2.58
C ASP A 304 -32.20 0.66 2.64
N VAL A 305 -31.99 1.22 3.83
CA VAL A 305 -31.41 2.55 3.99
C VAL A 305 -29.96 2.57 3.48
N TRP A 306 -29.16 1.57 3.82
CA TRP A 306 -27.78 1.45 3.32
C TRP A 306 -27.74 1.27 1.80
N LYS A 307 -28.63 0.44 1.25
CA LYS A 307 -28.76 0.27 -0.20
C LYS A 307 -29.14 1.59 -0.87
N ALA A 308 -30.12 2.33 -0.31
CA ALA A 308 -30.53 3.63 -0.84
C ALA A 308 -29.36 4.63 -0.90
N LEU A 309 -28.55 4.73 0.17
CA LEU A 309 -27.35 5.56 0.19
C LEU A 309 -26.32 5.15 -0.86
N SER A 310 -26.16 3.85 -1.07
CA SER A 310 -25.23 3.29 -2.03
C SER A 310 -25.62 3.59 -3.48
N ILE A 311 -26.89 3.30 -3.88
CA ILE A 311 -27.35 3.52 -5.26
C ILE A 311 -27.63 4.99 -5.57
N ALA A 312 -27.64 5.87 -4.57
CA ALA A 312 -27.72 7.31 -4.78
C ALA A 312 -26.40 7.91 -5.28
N ILE A 313 -25.27 7.20 -5.19
CA ILE A 313 -23.96 7.70 -5.63
C ILE A 313 -23.72 7.30 -7.09
N ASN A 314 -23.58 8.32 -7.96
CA ASN A 314 -23.13 8.09 -9.33
C ASN A 314 -21.61 7.89 -9.35
N ARG A 315 -21.17 6.63 -9.22
CA ARG A 315 -19.75 6.27 -9.11
C ARG A 315 -18.94 6.66 -10.33
N ASP A 316 -19.52 6.51 -11.54
CA ASP A 316 -18.84 6.90 -12.79
C ASP A 316 -18.55 8.41 -12.83
N GLU A 317 -19.54 9.21 -12.46
CA GLU A 317 -19.41 10.66 -12.43
C GLU A 317 -18.49 11.12 -11.30
N PHE A 318 -18.63 10.50 -10.12
CA PHE A 318 -17.80 10.73 -8.95
C PHE A 318 -16.31 10.45 -9.27
N VAL A 319 -16.01 9.27 -9.79
CA VAL A 319 -14.63 8.89 -10.14
C VAL A 319 -14.08 9.79 -11.23
N LYS A 320 -14.83 10.05 -12.29
CA LYS A 320 -14.40 10.95 -13.37
C LYS A 320 -14.07 12.36 -12.90
N ALA A 321 -14.81 12.87 -11.90
CA ALA A 321 -14.64 14.25 -11.42
C ALA A 321 -13.58 14.38 -10.31
N ILE A 322 -13.46 13.37 -9.45
CA ILE A 322 -12.65 13.43 -8.22
C ILE A 322 -11.39 12.58 -8.31
N HIS A 323 -11.49 11.40 -8.91
CA HIS A 323 -10.42 10.38 -9.00
C HIS A 323 -10.23 9.90 -10.44
N PRO A 324 -9.92 10.79 -11.41
CA PRO A 324 -9.79 10.39 -12.80
C PRO A 324 -8.71 9.29 -12.98
N GLY A 325 -9.07 8.24 -13.71
CA GLY A 325 -8.20 7.09 -13.95
C GLY A 325 -8.40 5.91 -13.00
N GLU A 326 -9.11 6.10 -11.88
CA GLU A 326 -9.52 5.00 -11.00
C GLU A 326 -10.72 4.23 -11.59
N ILE A 327 -11.04 3.06 -11.03
CA ILE A 327 -12.11 2.19 -11.53
C ILE A 327 -13.33 2.29 -10.60
N PRO A 328 -14.46 2.87 -11.04
CA PRO A 328 -15.68 2.88 -10.24
C PRO A 328 -16.15 1.45 -9.98
N THR A 329 -16.56 1.12 -8.75
CA THR A 329 -17.04 -0.22 -8.41
C THR A 329 -18.09 -0.21 -7.31
N ALA A 330 -19.05 -1.13 -7.40
CA ALA A 330 -20.00 -1.49 -6.37
C ALA A 330 -19.60 -2.77 -5.60
N ASN A 331 -18.47 -3.37 -5.97
CA ASN A 331 -17.89 -4.52 -5.28
C ASN A 331 -16.92 -4.07 -4.19
N VAL A 332 -16.91 -4.76 -3.06
CA VAL A 332 -15.88 -4.56 -2.03
C VAL A 332 -14.57 -5.26 -2.39
N LEU A 333 -14.60 -6.14 -3.38
CA LEU A 333 -13.44 -6.83 -3.93
C LEU A 333 -13.06 -6.24 -5.29
N PRO A 334 -11.74 -6.11 -5.59
CA PRO A 334 -11.26 -5.62 -6.87
C PRO A 334 -11.72 -6.50 -8.04
N LYS A 335 -11.74 -5.93 -9.23
CA LYS A 335 -12.23 -6.60 -10.44
C LYS A 335 -11.48 -7.89 -10.77
N ASP A 336 -10.18 -7.94 -10.51
CA ASP A 336 -9.35 -9.12 -10.79
C ASP A 336 -9.31 -10.12 -9.61
N SER A 337 -10.02 -9.84 -8.52
CA SER A 337 -10.15 -10.75 -7.38
C SER A 337 -11.02 -11.97 -7.72
N PRO A 338 -10.67 -13.17 -7.22
CA PRO A 338 -11.49 -14.36 -7.39
C PRO A 338 -12.94 -14.23 -6.92
N GLY A 339 -13.20 -13.35 -5.95
CA GLY A 339 -14.55 -13.12 -5.39
C GLY A 339 -15.33 -11.96 -6.00
N TYR A 340 -14.85 -11.34 -7.08
CA TYR A 340 -15.58 -10.27 -7.77
C TYR A 340 -16.90 -10.76 -8.36
N ILE A 341 -17.96 -9.98 -8.20
CA ILE A 341 -19.33 -10.31 -8.66
C ILE A 341 -19.80 -9.27 -9.68
N PRO A 342 -19.73 -9.55 -10.99
CA PRO A 342 -20.12 -8.58 -12.03
C PRO A 342 -21.57 -8.08 -11.94
N SER A 343 -22.49 -8.87 -11.35
CA SER A 343 -23.89 -8.46 -11.21
C SER A 343 -24.07 -7.33 -10.20
N LEU A 344 -23.22 -7.21 -9.17
CA LEU A 344 -23.32 -6.14 -8.19
C LEU A 344 -23.18 -4.75 -8.81
N GLU A 345 -22.42 -4.61 -9.91
CA GLU A 345 -22.32 -3.33 -10.65
C GLU A 345 -23.68 -2.88 -11.21
N LYS A 346 -24.57 -3.82 -11.53
CA LYS A 346 -25.95 -3.54 -12.00
C LYS A 346 -26.92 -3.42 -10.84
N ASP A 347 -26.78 -4.29 -9.83
CA ASP A 347 -27.68 -4.37 -8.68
C ASP A 347 -27.57 -3.15 -7.78
N TYR A 348 -26.40 -2.47 -7.82
CA TYR A 348 -26.09 -1.24 -7.09
C TYR A 348 -25.75 -0.06 -8.03
N ALA A 349 -26.28 -0.11 -9.27
CA ALA A 349 -26.15 1.01 -10.22
C ALA A 349 -26.82 2.28 -9.69
N TYR A 350 -26.37 3.42 -10.16
CA TYR A 350 -26.94 4.72 -9.80
C TYR A 350 -28.42 4.81 -10.16
N ASP A 351 -29.29 4.86 -9.15
CA ASP A 351 -30.74 5.09 -9.29
C ASP A 351 -31.30 5.94 -8.12
N PRO A 352 -31.25 7.28 -8.22
CA PRO A 352 -31.76 8.15 -7.16
C PRO A 352 -33.29 8.06 -7.00
N LYS A 353 -34.02 7.51 -7.97
CA LYS A 353 -35.47 7.32 -7.88
C LYS A 353 -35.77 6.09 -7.03
N GLU A 354 -35.10 4.96 -7.29
CA GLU A 354 -35.18 3.75 -6.44
C GLU A 354 -34.70 4.07 -5.03
N ALA A 355 -33.61 4.83 -4.88
CA ALA A 355 -33.09 5.25 -3.57
C ALA A 355 -34.14 6.01 -2.74
N LYS A 356 -34.89 6.94 -3.34
CA LYS A 356 -36.00 7.64 -2.66
C LYS A 356 -37.14 6.67 -2.27
N GLN A 357 -37.43 5.72 -3.13
CA GLN A 357 -38.49 4.73 -2.82
C GLN A 357 -38.09 3.84 -1.65
N LEU A 358 -36.86 3.33 -1.62
CA LEU A 358 -36.33 2.56 -0.50
C LEU A 358 -36.38 3.33 0.81
N LEU A 359 -35.98 4.63 0.79
CA LEU A 359 -36.09 5.47 1.99
C LEU A 359 -37.55 5.65 2.44
N ALA A 360 -38.48 5.84 1.51
CA ALA A 360 -39.91 5.99 1.83
C ALA A 360 -40.49 4.70 2.41
N ASP A 361 -40.15 3.53 1.84
CA ASP A 361 -40.59 2.22 2.31
C ASP A 361 -40.00 1.89 3.69
N ALA A 362 -38.77 2.34 3.98
CA ALA A 362 -38.13 2.27 5.30
C ALA A 362 -38.69 3.27 6.33
N GLY A 363 -39.67 4.12 5.94
CA GLY A 363 -40.33 5.08 6.83
C GLY A 363 -39.73 6.50 6.82
N TYR A 364 -38.86 6.81 5.85
CA TYR A 364 -38.19 8.10 5.72
C TYR A 364 -38.51 8.81 4.38
N PRO A 365 -39.79 9.06 4.04
CA PRO A 365 -40.20 9.63 2.74
C PRO A 365 -39.64 11.05 2.51
N ASP A 366 -39.38 11.79 3.58
CA ASP A 366 -38.81 13.15 3.53
C ASP A 366 -37.27 13.15 3.75
N GLY A 367 -36.68 11.94 3.86
CA GLY A 367 -35.28 11.76 4.20
C GLY A 367 -34.96 12.00 5.67
N PHE A 368 -33.68 12.22 5.98
CA PHE A 368 -33.20 12.47 7.35
C PHE A 368 -31.86 13.22 7.31
N SER A 369 -31.36 13.63 8.49
CA SER A 369 -30.05 14.24 8.62
C SER A 369 -29.19 13.51 9.66
N PHE A 370 -27.87 13.52 9.47
CA PHE A 370 -26.91 12.92 10.38
C PHE A 370 -25.56 13.62 10.32
N ASP A 371 -24.76 13.45 11.34
CA ASP A 371 -23.37 13.93 11.38
C ASP A 371 -22.44 12.90 10.75
N PHE A 372 -21.55 13.38 9.87
CA PHE A 372 -20.58 12.56 9.16
C PHE A 372 -19.17 13.11 9.40
N VAL A 373 -18.31 12.33 10.03
CA VAL A 373 -16.94 12.75 10.33
C VAL A 373 -16.02 12.45 9.17
N SER A 374 -15.25 13.46 8.75
CA SER A 374 -14.21 13.37 7.73
C SER A 374 -12.83 13.55 8.34
N GLY A 375 -11.86 12.76 7.85
CA GLY A 375 -10.45 13.09 8.00
C GLY A 375 -10.02 14.20 7.00
N ALA A 376 -8.86 14.80 7.24
CA ALA A 376 -8.36 15.92 6.42
C ALA A 376 -8.24 15.57 4.91
N ASN A 377 -7.93 14.31 4.59
CA ASN A 377 -7.70 13.87 3.20
C ASN A 377 -8.96 13.42 2.46
N SER A 378 -10.11 13.30 3.14
CA SER A 378 -11.36 12.78 2.57
C SER A 378 -12.44 13.85 2.34
N GLN A 379 -12.17 15.11 2.67
CA GLN A 379 -13.15 16.18 2.62
C GLN A 379 -13.78 16.35 1.22
N ARG A 380 -12.96 16.34 0.18
CA ARG A 380 -13.41 16.49 -1.22
C ARG A 380 -14.38 15.39 -1.65
N ASP A 381 -14.07 14.16 -1.27
CA ASP A 381 -14.90 12.98 -1.55
C ASP A 381 -16.25 13.10 -0.87
N LEU A 382 -16.23 13.44 0.41
CA LEU A 382 -17.45 13.54 1.21
C LEU A 382 -18.34 14.73 0.81
N GLU A 383 -17.75 15.84 0.40
CA GLU A 383 -18.50 16.98 -0.16
C GLU A 383 -19.25 16.60 -1.47
N ALA A 384 -18.61 15.77 -2.32
CA ALA A 384 -19.25 15.25 -3.53
C ALA A 384 -20.37 14.26 -3.19
N ILE A 385 -20.12 13.31 -2.29
CA ILE A 385 -21.10 12.31 -1.83
C ILE A 385 -22.31 13.00 -1.16
N GLN A 386 -22.07 14.02 -0.35
CA GLN A 386 -23.13 14.83 0.27
C GLN A 386 -24.13 15.38 -0.76
N GLN A 387 -23.67 15.78 -1.95
CA GLN A 387 -24.56 16.30 -3.00
C GLN A 387 -25.47 15.20 -3.58
N TYR A 388 -24.96 13.98 -3.76
CA TYR A 388 -25.77 12.85 -4.20
C TYR A 388 -26.85 12.50 -3.16
N TRP A 389 -26.49 12.41 -1.89
CA TRP A 389 -27.45 12.11 -0.82
C TRP A 389 -28.48 13.22 -0.62
N LYS A 390 -28.10 14.49 -0.75
CA LYS A 390 -29.04 15.62 -0.71
C LYS A 390 -30.12 15.50 -1.80
N ALA A 391 -29.78 14.98 -2.97
CA ALA A 391 -30.75 14.77 -4.06
C ALA A 391 -31.84 13.75 -3.72
N ILE A 392 -31.62 12.87 -2.74
CA ILE A 392 -32.58 11.89 -2.24
C ILE A 392 -33.21 12.27 -0.89
N GLY A 393 -32.97 13.50 -0.39
CA GLY A 393 -33.51 14.00 0.88
C GLY A 393 -32.64 13.75 2.11
N VAL A 394 -31.46 13.11 1.95
CA VAL A 394 -30.57 12.83 3.07
C VAL A 394 -29.50 13.92 3.21
N THR A 395 -29.39 14.50 4.40
CA THR A 395 -28.44 15.56 4.71
C THR A 395 -27.32 15.03 5.61
N ALA A 396 -26.13 14.85 5.06
CA ALA A 396 -24.93 14.55 5.82
C ALA A 396 -24.27 15.87 6.28
N ASN A 397 -24.19 16.10 7.59
CA ASN A 397 -23.52 17.26 8.16
C ASN A 397 -22.05 16.92 8.35
N LEU A 398 -21.18 17.40 7.46
CA LEU A 398 -19.74 17.10 7.54
C LEU A 398 -19.11 17.77 8.76
N LYS A 399 -18.40 16.99 9.56
CA LYS A 399 -17.62 17.40 10.72
C LYS A 399 -16.15 17.08 10.43
N ASN A 400 -15.34 18.09 10.24
CA ASN A 400 -13.92 17.90 9.97
C ASN A 400 -13.18 17.66 11.30
N ALA A 401 -12.60 16.49 11.47
CA ALA A 401 -11.67 16.21 12.55
C ALA A 401 -10.31 16.85 12.20
N ALA A 402 -9.81 17.68 13.11
CA ALA A 402 -8.51 18.34 12.93
C ALA A 402 -7.34 17.39 13.25
N THR A 403 -7.57 16.37 14.08
CA THR A 403 -6.56 15.38 14.46
C THR A 403 -7.11 13.96 14.32
N THR A 404 -6.20 13.00 14.30
CA THR A 404 -6.56 11.57 14.28
C THR A 404 -7.33 11.17 15.54
N GLU A 405 -6.98 11.73 16.70
CA GLU A 405 -7.67 11.47 17.97
C GLU A 405 -9.11 11.98 17.94
N GLU A 406 -9.35 13.17 17.38
CA GLU A 406 -10.71 13.68 17.17
C GLU A 406 -11.52 12.81 16.23
N ALA A 407 -10.90 12.32 15.14
CA ALA A 407 -11.55 11.39 14.23
C ALA A 407 -11.93 10.09 14.95
N PHE A 408 -11.03 9.49 15.71
CA PHE A 408 -11.31 8.27 16.50
C PHE A 408 -12.37 8.49 17.59
N ALA A 409 -12.37 9.63 18.28
CA ALA A 409 -13.41 9.94 19.26
C ALA A 409 -14.80 10.06 18.63
N ALA A 410 -14.87 10.59 17.41
CA ALA A 410 -16.11 10.80 16.70
C ALA A 410 -16.74 9.51 16.15
N VAL A 411 -15.95 8.46 15.84
CA VAL A 411 -16.50 7.20 15.27
C VAL A 411 -17.52 6.50 16.15
N GLN A 412 -17.49 6.72 17.47
CA GLN A 412 -18.47 6.15 18.40
C GLN A 412 -19.83 6.89 18.38
N THR A 413 -19.87 8.09 17.87
CA THR A 413 -21.05 8.98 17.87
C THR A 413 -21.57 9.30 16.48
N THR A 414 -20.93 8.77 15.43
CA THR A 414 -21.34 8.91 14.04
C THR A 414 -21.72 7.55 13.45
N PRO A 415 -22.73 7.50 12.56
CA PRO A 415 -23.21 6.22 12.02
C PRO A 415 -22.26 5.61 11.00
N MET A 416 -21.41 6.41 10.37
CA MET A 416 -20.50 5.99 9.31
C MET A 416 -19.31 6.93 9.17
N GLY A 417 -18.31 6.47 8.44
CA GLY A 417 -17.08 7.21 8.12
C GLY A 417 -16.45 6.77 6.80
N GLY A 418 -15.29 7.32 6.50
CA GLY A 418 -14.52 6.99 5.30
C GLY A 418 -14.35 8.19 4.37
N PRO A 419 -13.85 7.99 3.13
CA PRO A 419 -13.46 6.70 2.57
C PRO A 419 -12.32 6.04 3.33
N ILE A 420 -12.34 4.73 3.39
CA ILE A 420 -11.26 3.90 3.91
C ILE A 420 -10.80 2.92 2.86
N ALA A 421 -9.47 2.72 2.79
CA ALA A 421 -8.85 1.76 1.91
C ALA A 421 -8.96 0.34 2.50
N MET A 422 -9.47 -0.60 1.71
CA MET A 422 -9.50 -2.02 2.06
C MET A 422 -8.67 -2.79 1.05
N SER A 423 -7.52 -3.32 1.50
CA SER A 423 -6.70 -4.23 0.72
C SER A 423 -7.23 -5.66 0.82
N TRP A 424 -7.17 -6.39 -0.27
CA TRP A 424 -7.69 -7.76 -0.37
C TRP A 424 -6.58 -8.81 -0.48
N THR A 425 -5.36 -8.44 -0.24
CA THR A 425 -4.24 -9.39 -0.12
C THR A 425 -4.40 -10.31 1.10
N ASN A 426 -5.03 -9.80 2.18
CA ASN A 426 -5.44 -10.59 3.34
C ASN A 426 -6.88 -10.23 3.72
N PRO A 427 -7.89 -10.73 2.97
CA PRO A 427 -9.29 -10.33 3.17
C PRO A 427 -9.83 -10.71 4.55
N ALA A 428 -9.41 -11.84 5.12
CA ALA A 428 -9.84 -12.23 6.46
C ALA A 428 -9.37 -11.22 7.51
N GLY A 429 -8.08 -10.87 7.53
CA GLY A 429 -7.53 -9.90 8.49
C GLY A 429 -8.10 -8.50 8.30
N ASN A 430 -8.19 -8.02 7.08
CA ASN A 430 -8.65 -6.66 6.78
C ASN A 430 -10.16 -6.48 7.01
N VAL A 431 -10.99 -7.41 6.50
CA VAL A 431 -12.45 -7.32 6.67
C VAL A 431 -12.86 -7.56 8.11
N PHE A 432 -12.28 -8.57 8.76
CA PHE A 432 -12.61 -8.87 10.16
C PHE A 432 -12.14 -7.76 11.10
N GLY A 433 -10.89 -7.31 10.94
CA GLY A 433 -10.35 -6.22 11.72
C GLY A 433 -11.18 -4.94 11.60
N ALA A 434 -11.65 -4.63 10.40
CA ALA A 434 -12.49 -3.45 10.18
C ALA A 434 -13.93 -3.66 10.65
N LEU A 435 -14.63 -4.68 10.17
CA LEU A 435 -16.08 -4.82 10.38
C LEU A 435 -16.46 -5.34 11.77
N PHE A 436 -15.63 -6.20 12.37
CA PHE A 436 -15.91 -6.79 13.70
C PHE A 436 -14.94 -6.31 14.78
N GLY A 437 -13.84 -5.64 14.42
CA GLY A 437 -12.89 -5.01 15.32
C GLY A 437 -13.18 -3.53 15.49
N PHE A 438 -12.32 -2.68 14.88
CA PHE A 438 -12.30 -1.25 15.17
C PHE A 438 -13.58 -0.49 14.79
N ALA A 439 -14.37 -0.95 13.84
CA ALA A 439 -15.62 -0.31 13.42
C ALA A 439 -16.89 -0.99 13.99
N ASN A 440 -16.77 -1.82 15.02
CA ASN A 440 -17.92 -2.54 15.61
C ASN A 440 -18.25 -2.08 17.02
N PHE A 441 -18.42 -0.78 17.22
CA PHE A 441 -18.67 -0.16 18.53
C PHE A 441 -19.97 -0.60 19.21
N HIS A 442 -20.96 -1.02 18.43
CA HIS A 442 -22.29 -1.40 18.94
C HIS A 442 -22.54 -2.91 18.92
N GLY A 443 -21.48 -3.72 18.75
CA GLY A 443 -21.56 -5.18 18.86
C GLY A 443 -22.43 -5.85 17.79
N ALA A 444 -22.45 -5.31 16.57
CA ALA A 444 -23.17 -5.90 15.44
C ALA A 444 -22.70 -7.32 15.14
N LYS A 445 -23.63 -8.19 14.74
CA LYS A 445 -23.36 -9.54 14.29
C LYS A 445 -23.95 -9.73 12.90
N ASN A 446 -23.23 -10.45 12.05
CA ASN A 446 -23.73 -10.88 10.76
C ASN A 446 -23.21 -12.29 10.50
N ASP A 447 -24.09 -13.27 10.64
CA ASP A 447 -23.72 -14.69 10.54
C ASP A 447 -23.22 -15.06 9.14
N GLN A 448 -23.73 -14.40 8.09
CA GLN A 448 -23.29 -14.66 6.70
C GLN A 448 -21.86 -14.17 6.47
N ILE A 449 -21.54 -12.94 6.89
CA ILE A 449 -20.17 -12.40 6.79
C ILE A 449 -19.22 -13.26 7.62
N GLN A 450 -19.60 -13.63 8.85
CA GLN A 450 -18.77 -14.47 9.73
C GLN A 450 -18.56 -15.87 9.17
N ALA A 451 -19.62 -16.50 8.61
CA ALA A 451 -19.52 -17.82 7.99
C ALA A 451 -18.63 -17.80 6.74
N ALA A 452 -18.80 -16.81 5.86
CA ALA A 452 -17.99 -16.67 4.65
C ALA A 452 -16.50 -16.47 4.96
N ALA A 453 -16.23 -15.68 5.94
CA ALA A 453 -14.90 -15.41 6.39
C ALA A 453 -14.26 -16.62 7.12
N GLY A 454 -15.03 -17.35 7.93
CA GLY A 454 -14.58 -18.63 8.49
C GLY A 454 -14.30 -19.67 7.41
N ALA A 455 -15.13 -19.72 6.35
CA ALA A 455 -14.91 -20.59 5.20
C ALA A 455 -13.62 -20.22 4.43
N TYR A 456 -13.33 -18.92 4.27
CA TYR A 456 -12.07 -18.47 3.67
C TYR A 456 -10.86 -18.91 4.50
N ALA A 457 -10.89 -18.68 5.81
CA ALA A 457 -9.81 -19.11 6.72
C ALA A 457 -9.61 -20.65 6.71
N ALA A 458 -10.69 -21.42 6.56
CA ALA A 458 -10.64 -22.88 6.50
C ALA A 458 -10.26 -23.43 5.11
N ALA A 459 -10.25 -22.61 4.07
CA ALA A 459 -9.97 -23.03 2.70
C ALA A 459 -8.48 -23.42 2.50
N GLY A 460 -7.57 -22.89 3.32
CA GLY A 460 -6.13 -23.10 3.12
C GLY A 460 -5.73 -22.70 1.70
N ASP A 461 -4.96 -23.54 1.01
CA ASP A 461 -4.51 -23.32 -0.38
C ASP A 461 -5.51 -23.77 -1.46
N ASP A 462 -6.75 -24.15 -1.09
CA ASP A 462 -7.79 -24.57 -2.03
C ASP A 462 -8.41 -23.34 -2.73
N ALA A 463 -7.94 -23.03 -3.92
CA ALA A 463 -8.34 -21.84 -4.69
C ALA A 463 -9.86 -21.79 -4.99
N ASP A 464 -10.50 -22.94 -5.21
CA ASP A 464 -11.96 -23.01 -5.47
C ASP A 464 -12.76 -22.67 -4.21
N LYS A 465 -12.33 -23.16 -3.05
CA LYS A 465 -12.96 -22.84 -1.77
C LYS A 465 -12.71 -21.38 -1.38
N GLN A 466 -11.50 -20.86 -1.59
CA GLN A 466 -11.19 -19.45 -1.38
C GLN A 466 -12.10 -18.57 -2.24
N LYS A 467 -12.22 -18.87 -3.53
CA LYS A 467 -13.10 -18.15 -4.45
C LYS A 467 -14.55 -18.16 -4.02
N ALA A 468 -15.07 -19.33 -3.64
CA ALA A 468 -16.45 -19.46 -3.16
C ALA A 468 -16.68 -18.61 -1.90
N ALA A 469 -15.78 -18.72 -0.91
CA ALA A 469 -15.86 -17.96 0.32
C ALA A 469 -15.75 -16.44 0.11
N LEU A 470 -14.87 -15.99 -0.78
CA LEU A 470 -14.76 -14.57 -1.13
C LEU A 470 -15.99 -14.04 -1.87
N THR A 471 -16.60 -14.87 -2.74
CA THR A 471 -17.85 -14.52 -3.41
C THR A 471 -18.98 -14.35 -2.41
N ASP A 472 -19.13 -15.29 -1.47
CA ASP A 472 -20.14 -15.22 -0.40
C ASP A 472 -19.89 -14.01 0.52
N LEU A 473 -18.63 -13.72 0.83
CA LEU A 473 -18.24 -12.57 1.64
C LEU A 473 -18.61 -11.24 0.96
N ASN A 474 -18.24 -11.09 -0.32
CA ASN A 474 -18.55 -9.89 -1.11
C ASN A 474 -20.06 -9.65 -1.18
N LYS A 475 -20.83 -10.71 -1.45
CA LYS A 475 -22.29 -10.65 -1.49
C LYS A 475 -22.88 -10.26 -0.14
N ALA A 476 -22.48 -10.91 0.94
CA ALA A 476 -23.00 -10.65 2.29
C ALA A 476 -22.70 -9.22 2.75
N ILE A 477 -21.52 -8.67 2.42
CA ILE A 477 -21.17 -7.27 2.72
C ILE A 477 -22.04 -6.32 1.91
N ALA A 478 -22.23 -6.56 0.61
CA ALA A 478 -23.08 -5.73 -0.25
C ALA A 478 -24.53 -5.71 0.25
N GLU A 479 -25.10 -6.89 0.60
CA GLU A 479 -26.46 -7.02 1.10
C GLU A 479 -26.65 -6.36 2.49
N SER A 480 -25.64 -6.37 3.34
CA SER A 480 -25.70 -5.71 4.65
C SER A 480 -25.52 -4.19 4.59
N GLY A 481 -24.88 -3.68 3.53
CA GLY A 481 -24.50 -2.29 3.38
C GLY A 481 -23.43 -1.79 4.36
N TRP A 482 -22.71 -2.71 5.03
CA TRP A 482 -21.70 -2.35 6.02
C TRP A 482 -20.47 -1.66 5.43
N LEU A 483 -20.22 -1.89 4.14
CA LEU A 483 -19.32 -1.11 3.30
C LEU A 483 -20.09 -0.61 2.09
N ILE A 484 -19.88 0.64 1.72
CA ILE A 484 -20.34 1.21 0.45
C ILE A 484 -19.10 1.44 -0.42
N PRO A 485 -18.83 0.54 -1.38
CA PRO A 485 -17.70 0.71 -2.29
C PRO A 485 -17.88 1.94 -3.17
N LEU A 486 -16.79 2.63 -3.46
CA LEU A 486 -16.76 3.80 -4.30
C LEU A 486 -15.96 3.54 -5.59
N TYR A 487 -14.69 3.15 -5.42
CA TYR A 487 -13.80 2.86 -6.54
C TYR A 487 -12.65 1.95 -6.11
N GLU A 488 -12.12 1.23 -7.07
CA GLU A 488 -10.86 0.53 -6.97
C GLU A 488 -9.72 1.51 -7.26
N GLN A 489 -8.84 1.66 -6.29
CA GLN A 489 -7.66 2.50 -6.40
C GLN A 489 -6.56 1.74 -7.13
N LEU A 490 -5.97 2.39 -8.13
CA LEU A 490 -4.85 1.87 -8.88
C LEU A 490 -3.53 2.45 -8.36
N SER A 491 -2.48 1.67 -8.52
CA SER A 491 -1.10 2.08 -8.28
C SER A 491 -0.32 2.00 -9.60
N PRO A 492 -0.40 3.04 -10.43
CA PRO A 492 0.24 3.03 -11.73
C PRO A 492 1.72 3.36 -11.65
N TRP A 493 2.50 2.65 -12.50
CA TRP A 493 3.94 2.83 -12.64
C TRP A 493 4.31 3.05 -14.11
N GLY A 494 4.97 4.18 -14.38
CA GLY A 494 5.59 4.44 -15.66
C GLY A 494 6.98 3.81 -15.71
N TYR A 495 7.35 3.16 -16.83
CA TYR A 495 8.65 2.53 -16.96
C TYR A 495 9.25 2.69 -18.37
N ASN A 496 10.57 2.83 -18.42
CA ASN A 496 11.35 2.92 -19.67
C ASN A 496 11.47 1.52 -20.29
N THR A 497 10.68 1.24 -21.32
CA THR A 497 10.64 -0.06 -22.01
C THR A 497 11.95 -0.46 -22.68
N GLY A 498 12.88 0.46 -22.86
CA GLY A 498 14.25 0.18 -23.37
C GLY A 498 15.25 -0.16 -22.25
N LYS A 499 14.87 -0.04 -20.99
CA LYS A 499 15.75 -0.26 -19.83
C LYS A 499 15.25 -1.35 -18.90
N VAL A 500 13.95 -1.40 -18.63
CA VAL A 500 13.35 -2.36 -17.70
C VAL A 500 12.15 -3.05 -18.35
N ALA A 501 12.01 -4.35 -18.13
CA ALA A 501 10.83 -5.11 -18.51
C ALA A 501 9.61 -4.66 -17.68
N GLU A 502 8.41 -5.05 -18.10
CA GLU A 502 7.18 -4.72 -17.38
C GLU A 502 7.28 -5.18 -15.91
N PRO A 503 7.14 -4.27 -14.95
CA PRO A 503 7.20 -4.60 -13.53
C PRO A 503 6.08 -5.55 -13.10
N THR A 504 6.39 -6.43 -12.15
CA THR A 504 5.43 -7.36 -11.53
C THR A 504 5.17 -6.99 -10.07
N PHE A 505 4.00 -7.37 -9.59
CA PHE A 505 3.52 -7.04 -8.23
C PHE A 505 3.15 -8.32 -7.49
N SER A 506 3.11 -8.25 -6.17
CA SER A 506 2.55 -9.29 -5.33
C SER A 506 1.09 -8.97 -5.03
N GLY A 507 0.16 -9.73 -5.61
CA GLY A 507 -1.27 -9.54 -5.37
C GLY A 507 -1.71 -8.08 -5.56
N SER A 508 -2.29 -7.48 -4.52
CA SER A 508 -2.79 -6.09 -4.51
C SER A 508 -1.76 -5.06 -4.04
N ASP A 509 -0.47 -5.37 -4.06
CA ASP A 509 0.57 -4.45 -3.60
C ASP A 509 0.67 -3.20 -4.48
N SER A 510 0.89 -2.07 -3.87
CA SER A 510 1.07 -0.80 -4.58
C SER A 510 2.46 -0.64 -5.20
N PHE A 511 3.41 -1.48 -4.81
CA PHE A 511 4.81 -1.41 -5.24
C PHE A 511 5.22 -2.68 -5.99
N PRO A 512 5.99 -2.55 -7.10
CA PRO A 512 6.61 -3.69 -7.75
C PRO A 512 7.56 -4.43 -6.79
N ILE A 513 7.72 -5.71 -6.99
CA ILE A 513 8.70 -6.52 -6.25
C ILE A 513 10.09 -6.18 -6.78
N LEU A 514 10.95 -5.59 -5.96
CA LEU A 514 12.28 -5.11 -6.38
C LEU A 514 13.16 -6.24 -6.98
N ALA A 515 13.15 -7.42 -6.38
CA ALA A 515 13.90 -8.58 -6.84
C ALA A 515 13.45 -9.11 -8.22
N THR A 516 12.20 -8.85 -8.63
CA THR A 516 11.68 -9.34 -9.93
C THR A 516 11.88 -8.36 -11.08
N LEU A 517 12.40 -7.15 -10.80
CA LEU A 517 12.68 -6.17 -11.85
C LEU A 517 13.80 -6.68 -12.76
N GLN A 518 13.48 -6.86 -14.04
CA GLN A 518 14.40 -7.38 -15.04
C GLN A 518 14.77 -6.31 -16.07
N PRO A 519 15.97 -6.34 -16.65
CA PRO A 519 16.32 -5.46 -17.76
C PRO A 519 15.44 -5.80 -18.98
N ALA A 520 15.20 -4.79 -19.83
CA ALA A 520 14.53 -4.97 -21.10
C ALA A 520 15.31 -5.95 -21.99
N SER A 521 14.58 -6.81 -22.70
CA SER A 521 15.15 -7.84 -23.59
C SER A 521 15.67 -7.26 -24.92
#